data_b428e4806e7426ebccc064ed8a7e8ec5
#
_entry.id   b428e4806e7426ebccc064ed8a7e8ec5
#
_cell.length_a   1.000
_cell.length_b   1.000
_cell.length_c   1.000
_cell.angle_alpha   90.00
_cell.angle_beta   90.00
_cell.angle_gamma   90.00
#
_symmetry.space_group_name_H-M   'P 1'
#
loop_
_entity.id
_entity.type
_entity.pdbx_description
1 polymer ?
#
loop_
_entity_poly.entity_id
_entity_poly.type
_entity_poly.pdbx_seq_one_letter_code
_entity_poly.pdbx_strand_id
1 'polypeptide(L)'
;MPGTRVVILSITSALMVGFAAFAADKAFQPGHAADYAHQVSDQVMLGAKSFDTEDLTAEAFGKKADLLKYGIVPVLVVIENQREKSLDLEDIQVSLVAADGRHVDAMNPDDIQFMGGKKKRPSATPYPRLPLPKKGNPLASPEVTERAFSAKMLPPKDSTNGFFFFEARPEPGDKLYVSGIKDARSGQEIMYFEFPLDGRSQ
;
A
#
# COMPACT_ATOMS: atom_id res chain seq x y z
N MET A 1 -1.03 85.32 -2.80
CA MET A 1 -1.72 84.26 -3.58
C MET A 1 -1.40 82.93 -2.93
N PRO A 2 -2.35 82.27 -2.28
CA PRO A 2 -2.10 81.00 -1.59
C PRO A 2 -2.30 79.78 -2.50
N GLY A 3 -1.32 78.94 -2.60
CA GLY A 3 -1.35 77.72 -3.35
C GLY A 3 -2.05 76.56 -2.57
N THR A 4 -3.08 76.03 -3.19
CA THR A 4 -3.89 74.91 -2.69
C THR A 4 -3.10 73.61 -2.80
N ARG A 5 -2.78 72.97 -1.67
CA ARG A 5 -2.22 71.62 -1.63
C ARG A 5 -3.36 70.60 -1.67
N VAL A 6 -3.44 69.84 -2.74
CA VAL A 6 -4.32 68.68 -2.88
C VAL A 6 -3.60 67.50 -2.20
N VAL A 7 -4.21 66.97 -1.13
CA VAL A 7 -3.78 65.73 -0.45
C VAL A 7 -4.59 64.58 -1.11
N ILE A 8 -3.88 63.74 -1.87
CA ILE A 8 -4.42 62.49 -2.41
C ILE A 8 -4.30 61.43 -1.35
N LEU A 9 -5.40 61.01 -0.76
CA LEU A 9 -5.50 59.92 0.19
C LEU A 9 -5.60 58.59 -0.58
N SER A 10 -4.49 57.87 -0.71
CA SER A 10 -4.48 56.54 -1.34
C SER A 10 -4.98 55.50 -0.33
N ILE A 11 -6.19 54.99 -0.57
CA ILE A 11 -6.75 53.87 0.19
C ILE A 11 -6.22 52.57 -0.45
N THR A 12 -5.21 51.96 0.19
CA THR A 12 -4.70 50.64 -0.19
C THR A 12 -5.59 49.58 0.45
N SER A 13 -6.53 49.03 -0.31
CA SER A 13 -7.38 47.92 0.10
C SER A 13 -6.55 46.63 0.03
N ALA A 14 -6.09 46.13 1.20
CA ALA A 14 -5.41 44.87 1.32
C ALA A 14 -6.43 43.72 1.21
N LEU A 15 -6.50 43.09 0.03
CA LEU A 15 -7.29 41.88 -0.22
C LEU A 15 -6.57 40.68 0.44
N MET A 16 -6.96 40.32 1.67
CA MET A 16 -6.54 39.10 2.30
C MET A 16 -7.21 37.91 1.60
N VAL A 17 -6.51 37.30 0.66
CA VAL A 17 -6.87 35.98 0.11
C VAL A 17 -6.50 34.95 1.17
N GLY A 18 -7.49 34.52 1.94
CA GLY A 18 -7.37 33.40 2.85
C GLY A 18 -7.15 32.11 2.03
N PHE A 19 -5.92 31.62 1.98
CA PHE A 19 -5.65 30.26 1.54
C PHE A 19 -6.24 29.31 2.58
N ALA A 20 -7.43 28.77 2.29
CA ALA A 20 -7.89 27.56 2.96
C ALA A 20 -6.91 26.44 2.59
N ALA A 21 -5.96 26.17 3.49
CA ALA A 21 -5.14 24.97 3.41
C ALA A 21 -6.09 23.77 3.59
N PHE A 22 -6.55 23.21 2.49
CA PHE A 22 -7.08 21.86 2.52
C PHE A 22 -5.93 20.98 3.01
N ALA A 23 -6.08 20.45 4.22
CA ALA A 23 -5.25 19.35 4.68
C ALA A 23 -5.56 18.16 3.75
N ALA A 24 -4.84 18.08 2.63
CA ALA A 24 -4.82 16.88 1.83
C ALA A 24 -4.31 15.77 2.77
N ASP A 25 -5.11 14.72 3.00
CA ASP A 25 -4.63 13.51 3.64
C ASP A 25 -3.30 13.15 2.98
N LYS A 26 -2.24 13.10 3.80
CA LYS A 26 -0.90 12.87 3.29
C LYS A 26 -0.92 11.49 2.63
N ALA A 27 -0.87 11.45 1.30
CA ALA A 27 -0.83 10.20 0.58
C ALA A 27 0.33 9.36 1.13
N PHE A 28 0.05 8.11 1.50
CA PHE A 28 1.08 7.18 1.95
C PHE A 28 2.18 7.10 0.88
N GLN A 29 3.42 7.33 1.28
CA GLN A 29 4.59 7.22 0.42
C GLN A 29 5.57 6.25 1.08
N PRO A 30 5.84 5.10 0.46
CA PRO A 30 6.84 4.18 0.96
C PRO A 30 8.24 4.78 0.86
N GLY A 31 9.13 4.34 1.76
CA GLY A 31 10.56 4.64 1.70
C GLY A 31 11.28 3.81 0.62
N HIS A 32 12.60 3.86 0.63
CA HIS A 32 13.46 3.05 -0.22
C HIS A 32 13.46 1.58 0.24
N ALA A 33 13.81 0.65 -0.67
CA ALA A 33 13.92 -0.76 -0.32
C ALA A 33 14.90 -1.01 0.85
N ALA A 34 15.97 -0.23 0.92
CA ALA A 34 16.97 -0.30 1.98
C ALA A 34 16.46 0.12 3.38
N ASP A 35 15.33 0.83 3.47
CA ASP A 35 14.73 1.26 4.74
C ASP A 35 14.00 0.11 5.46
N TYR A 36 13.84 -1.01 4.80
CA TYR A 36 13.10 -2.19 5.25
C TYR A 36 14.00 -3.42 5.36
N ALA A 37 13.46 -4.53 5.86
CA ALA A 37 14.11 -5.83 5.69
C ALA A 37 14.28 -6.07 4.19
N HIS A 38 15.52 -6.32 3.73
CA HIS A 38 15.79 -6.37 2.30
C HIS A 38 16.84 -7.42 1.93
N GLN A 39 16.83 -7.78 0.66
CA GLN A 39 17.84 -8.62 0.03
C GLN A 39 18.20 -8.02 -1.34
N VAL A 40 19.47 -8.20 -1.72
CA VAL A 40 19.97 -7.80 -3.03
C VAL A 40 20.39 -9.04 -3.83
N SER A 41 19.89 -9.17 -5.05
CA SER A 41 20.27 -10.23 -5.98
C SER A 41 20.35 -9.66 -7.40
N ASP A 42 21.43 -9.93 -8.13
CA ASP A 42 21.64 -9.48 -9.51
C ASP A 42 21.33 -7.99 -9.75
N GLN A 43 21.79 -7.11 -8.86
CA GLN A 43 21.54 -5.67 -8.90
C GLN A 43 20.03 -5.30 -8.81
N VAL A 44 19.21 -6.17 -8.26
CA VAL A 44 17.84 -5.89 -7.86
C VAL A 44 17.78 -5.92 -6.35
N MET A 45 17.34 -4.81 -5.75
CA MET A 45 17.10 -4.72 -4.33
C MET A 45 15.59 -4.88 -4.08
N LEU A 46 15.22 -5.80 -3.22
CA LEU A 46 13.85 -6.01 -2.80
C LEU A 46 13.76 -5.83 -1.29
N GLY A 47 12.94 -4.88 -0.87
CA GLY A 47 12.65 -4.60 0.53
C GLY A 47 11.19 -4.88 0.85
N ALA A 48 10.91 -5.32 2.08
CA ALA A 48 9.54 -5.54 2.52
C ALA A 48 9.32 -5.19 3.98
N LYS A 49 8.07 -4.85 4.31
CA LYS A 49 7.62 -4.55 5.66
C LYS A 49 6.20 -5.04 5.88
N SER A 50 5.98 -5.76 6.97
CA SER A 50 4.65 -6.14 7.43
C SER A 50 3.93 -4.95 8.07
N PHE A 51 2.65 -4.79 7.73
CA PHE A 51 1.73 -3.80 8.31
C PHE A 51 0.76 -4.51 9.25
N ASP A 52 1.29 -5.07 10.33
CA ASP A 52 0.61 -5.93 11.29
C ASP A 52 0.06 -5.21 12.52
N THR A 53 0.18 -3.87 12.56
CA THR A 53 -0.40 -3.03 13.61
C THR A 53 -1.50 -2.11 13.06
N GLU A 54 -2.47 -1.73 13.92
CA GLU A 54 -3.56 -0.84 13.53
C GLU A 54 -3.05 0.53 13.06
N ASP A 55 -2.00 1.05 13.69
CA ASP A 55 -1.42 2.35 13.33
C ASP A 55 -0.80 2.33 11.94
N LEU A 56 0.02 1.31 11.63
CA LEU A 56 0.63 1.15 10.30
C LEU A 56 -0.44 0.95 9.22
N THR A 57 -1.43 0.09 9.51
CA THR A 57 -2.53 -0.17 8.57
C THR A 57 -3.37 1.09 8.33
N ALA A 58 -3.64 1.88 9.40
CA ALA A 58 -4.37 3.13 9.29
C ALA A 58 -3.58 4.21 8.53
N GLU A 59 -2.26 4.24 8.67
CA GLU A 59 -1.38 5.11 7.89
C GLU A 59 -1.44 4.77 6.40
N ALA A 60 -1.40 3.48 6.06
CA ALA A 60 -1.40 3.04 4.67
C ALA A 60 -2.78 3.06 4.03
N PHE A 61 -3.86 2.69 4.72
CA PHE A 61 -5.18 2.45 4.12
C PHE A 61 -6.29 3.33 4.72
N GLY A 62 -5.93 4.23 5.63
CA GLY A 62 -6.89 5.04 6.37
C GLY A 62 -7.56 4.27 7.52
N LYS A 63 -8.05 5.01 8.51
CA LYS A 63 -8.66 4.45 9.74
C LYS A 63 -9.91 3.61 9.53
N LYS A 64 -10.49 3.61 8.33
CA LYS A 64 -11.71 2.85 8.02
C LYS A 64 -11.44 1.44 7.50
N ALA A 65 -10.22 1.17 7.04
CA ALA A 65 -9.82 -0.13 6.50
C ALA A 65 -9.38 -1.06 7.63
N ASP A 66 -10.30 -1.82 8.19
CA ASP A 66 -10.09 -2.73 9.33
C ASP A 66 -9.50 -4.10 8.89
N LEU A 67 -8.47 -4.11 8.02
CA LEU A 67 -7.93 -5.34 7.43
C LEU A 67 -7.52 -6.37 8.49
N LEU A 68 -6.79 -5.94 9.52
CA LEU A 68 -6.29 -6.82 10.59
C LEU A 68 -7.41 -7.52 11.37
N LYS A 69 -8.55 -6.86 11.53
CA LYS A 69 -9.72 -7.43 12.21
C LYS A 69 -10.32 -8.62 11.45
N TYR A 70 -10.09 -8.67 10.15
CA TYR A 70 -10.52 -9.76 9.30
C TYR A 70 -9.41 -10.79 9.07
N GLY A 71 -8.29 -10.67 9.76
CA GLY A 71 -7.16 -11.58 9.64
C GLY A 71 -6.30 -11.33 8.41
N ILE A 72 -6.46 -10.18 7.75
CA ILE A 72 -5.70 -9.83 6.54
C ILE A 72 -4.54 -8.93 6.94
N VAL A 73 -3.32 -9.36 6.65
CA VAL A 73 -2.11 -8.58 6.90
C VAL A 73 -1.54 -8.09 5.58
N PRO A 74 -1.45 -6.75 5.39
CA PRO A 74 -0.75 -6.17 4.26
C PRO A 74 0.76 -6.24 4.45
N VAL A 75 1.49 -6.62 3.41
CA VAL A 75 2.95 -6.55 3.33
C VAL A 75 3.33 -5.63 2.19
N LEU A 76 3.99 -4.53 2.54
CA LEU A 76 4.58 -3.63 1.55
C LEU A 76 5.80 -4.31 0.93
N VAL A 77 5.89 -4.28 -0.37
CA VAL A 77 7.08 -4.68 -1.14
C VAL A 77 7.55 -3.50 -1.96
N VAL A 78 8.85 -3.21 -1.89
CA VAL A 78 9.53 -2.19 -2.68
C VAL A 78 10.61 -2.88 -3.50
N ILE A 79 10.63 -2.67 -4.80
CA ILE A 79 11.60 -3.26 -5.73
C ILE A 79 12.37 -2.12 -6.40
N GLU A 80 13.68 -2.12 -6.27
CA GLU A 80 14.58 -1.18 -6.93
C GLU A 80 15.45 -1.91 -7.97
N ASN A 81 15.32 -1.52 -9.21
CA ASN A 81 16.09 -2.07 -10.31
C ASN A 81 17.38 -1.25 -10.52
N GLN A 82 18.49 -1.72 -10.01
CA GLN A 82 19.80 -1.07 -10.20
C GLN A 82 20.51 -1.53 -11.47
N ARG A 83 19.87 -2.36 -12.30
CA ARG A 83 20.39 -2.87 -13.58
C ARG A 83 20.26 -1.83 -14.69
N GLU A 84 20.96 -2.09 -15.80
CA GLU A 84 20.82 -1.38 -17.08
C GLU A 84 19.70 -1.98 -17.98
N LYS A 85 18.95 -2.95 -17.48
CA LYS A 85 17.92 -3.68 -18.20
C LYS A 85 16.60 -3.61 -17.44
N SER A 86 15.49 -3.59 -18.16
CA SER A 86 14.15 -3.67 -17.57
C SER A 86 13.87 -5.04 -16.97
N LEU A 87 13.06 -5.06 -15.94
CA LEU A 87 12.53 -6.26 -15.34
C LEU A 87 11.07 -6.46 -15.79
N ASP A 88 10.72 -7.72 -16.03
CA ASP A 88 9.35 -8.18 -16.18
C ASP A 88 8.87 -8.70 -14.83
N LEU A 89 7.75 -8.15 -14.36
CA LEU A 89 7.12 -8.44 -13.07
C LEU A 89 5.71 -9.04 -13.24
N GLU A 90 5.29 -9.38 -14.45
CA GLU A 90 3.94 -9.86 -14.72
C GLU A 90 3.64 -11.16 -13.96
N ASP A 91 4.63 -12.03 -13.84
CA ASP A 91 4.53 -13.34 -13.18
C ASP A 91 5.04 -13.32 -11.73
N ILE A 92 5.19 -12.14 -11.11
CA ILE A 92 5.69 -12.06 -9.74
C ILE A 92 4.78 -12.83 -8.78
N GLN A 93 5.38 -13.68 -7.97
CA GLN A 93 4.71 -14.46 -6.94
C GLN A 93 5.31 -14.13 -5.58
N VAL A 94 4.44 -13.85 -4.63
CA VAL A 94 4.84 -13.50 -3.26
C VAL A 94 4.09 -14.39 -2.29
N SER A 95 4.84 -15.07 -1.43
CA SER A 95 4.27 -15.92 -0.37
C SER A 95 4.95 -15.66 0.97
N LEU A 96 4.22 -15.86 2.04
CA LEU A 96 4.77 -15.97 3.39
C LEU A 96 5.16 -17.42 3.65
N VAL A 97 6.38 -17.64 4.11
CA VAL A 97 6.88 -18.93 4.54
C VAL A 97 6.99 -18.92 6.05
N ALA A 98 6.09 -19.63 6.69
CA ALA A 98 6.09 -19.79 8.13
C ALA A 98 7.30 -20.60 8.62
N ALA A 99 7.68 -20.43 9.89
CA ALA A 99 8.81 -21.15 10.49
C ALA A 99 8.64 -22.68 10.44
N ASP A 100 7.41 -23.19 10.35
CA ASP A 100 7.09 -24.61 10.17
C ASP A 100 7.12 -25.09 8.70
N GLY A 101 7.46 -24.21 7.75
CA GLY A 101 7.55 -24.49 6.33
C GLY A 101 6.23 -24.38 5.56
N ARG A 102 5.14 -23.93 6.20
CA ARG A 102 3.88 -23.65 5.47
C ARG A 102 4.03 -22.42 4.60
N HIS A 103 3.51 -22.49 3.38
CA HIS A 103 3.42 -21.37 2.45
C HIS A 103 2.00 -20.82 2.47
N VAL A 104 1.91 -19.49 2.55
CA VAL A 104 0.65 -18.74 2.41
C VAL A 104 0.83 -17.76 1.26
N ASP A 105 0.15 -18.00 0.15
CA ASP A 105 0.23 -17.15 -1.03
C ASP A 105 -0.51 -15.84 -0.81
N ALA A 106 -0.05 -14.79 -1.49
CA ALA A 106 -0.75 -13.52 -1.51
C ALA A 106 -2.13 -13.67 -2.17
N MET A 107 -3.14 -13.07 -1.56
CA MET A 107 -4.50 -13.07 -2.07
C MET A 107 -4.71 -11.96 -3.10
N ASN A 108 -5.69 -12.18 -3.98
CA ASN A 108 -6.09 -11.15 -4.93
C ASN A 108 -6.74 -9.96 -4.18
N PRO A 109 -6.27 -8.71 -4.38
CA PRO A 109 -6.84 -7.53 -3.74
C PRO A 109 -8.34 -7.36 -3.97
N ASP A 110 -8.84 -7.77 -5.13
CA ASP A 110 -10.27 -7.66 -5.47
C ASP A 110 -11.15 -8.61 -4.64
N ASP A 111 -10.60 -9.70 -4.13
CA ASP A 111 -11.33 -10.67 -3.31
C ASP A 111 -11.48 -10.22 -1.85
N ILE A 112 -10.63 -9.31 -1.38
CA ILE A 112 -10.61 -8.82 0.00
C ILE A 112 -11.96 -8.25 0.41
N GLN A 113 -12.60 -7.49 -0.46
CA GLN A 113 -13.91 -6.88 -0.20
C GLN A 113 -15.01 -7.90 0.15
N PHE A 114 -14.85 -9.16 -0.25
CA PHE A 114 -15.84 -10.22 -0.02
C PHE A 114 -15.59 -10.99 1.27
N MET A 115 -14.41 -10.90 1.88
CA MET A 115 -14.07 -11.62 3.11
C MET A 115 -14.86 -11.13 4.34
N GLY A 116 -15.28 -9.86 4.36
CA GLY A 116 -16.09 -9.28 5.44
C GLY A 116 -17.57 -9.69 5.43
N GLY A 117 -17.99 -10.46 4.45
CA GLY A 117 -19.38 -10.87 4.27
C GLY A 117 -19.82 -11.88 5.30
N LYS A 118 -20.35 -11.44 6.46
CA LYS A 118 -21.26 -12.29 7.23
C LYS A 118 -22.39 -12.71 6.30
N LYS A 119 -22.44 -13.97 5.92
CA LYS A 119 -23.61 -14.58 5.27
C LYS A 119 -24.81 -14.29 6.17
N LYS A 120 -25.55 -13.22 5.90
CA LYS A 120 -26.80 -12.94 6.61
C LYS A 120 -27.73 -14.07 6.27
N ARG A 121 -28.06 -14.93 7.23
CA ARG A 121 -29.21 -15.82 7.10
C ARG A 121 -30.42 -14.95 6.78
N PRO A 122 -31.24 -15.32 5.78
CA PRO A 122 -32.49 -14.62 5.52
C PRO A 122 -33.31 -14.61 6.81
N SER A 123 -33.49 -13.44 7.39
CA SER A 123 -34.37 -13.29 8.56
C SER A 123 -35.78 -13.16 8.04
N ALA A 124 -36.58 -14.20 8.21
CA ALA A 124 -38.01 -14.20 7.94
C ALA A 124 -38.74 -13.37 9.03
N THR A 125 -38.57 -12.06 9.00
CA THR A 125 -39.37 -11.17 9.82
C THR A 125 -40.32 -10.36 8.97
N PRO A 126 -41.65 -10.46 9.20
CA PRO A 126 -42.68 -9.86 8.33
C PRO A 126 -42.90 -8.36 8.54
N TYR A 127 -42.04 -7.65 9.26
CA TYR A 127 -42.21 -6.23 9.49
C TYR A 127 -41.39 -5.39 8.52
N PRO A 128 -41.98 -4.35 7.88
CA PRO A 128 -41.22 -3.41 7.06
C PRO A 128 -40.22 -2.66 7.95
N ARG A 129 -38.93 -2.96 7.73
CA ARG A 129 -37.86 -2.23 8.41
C ARG A 129 -37.59 -0.94 7.64
N LEU A 130 -37.61 0.19 8.35
CA LEU A 130 -37.05 1.43 7.82
C LEU A 130 -35.63 1.17 7.31
N PRO A 131 -35.27 1.64 6.11
CA PRO A 131 -33.92 1.46 5.59
C PRO A 131 -32.93 2.23 6.47
N LEU A 132 -32.29 1.50 7.38
CA LEU A 132 -31.14 2.04 8.12
C LEU A 132 -30.00 2.25 7.15
N PRO A 133 -29.21 3.33 7.30
CA PRO A 133 -28.00 3.53 6.49
C PRO A 133 -27.14 2.28 6.56
N LYS A 134 -26.84 1.70 5.40
CA LYS A 134 -25.95 0.53 5.34
C LYS A 134 -24.59 1.00 5.82
N LYS A 135 -24.06 0.41 6.90
CA LYS A 135 -22.63 0.54 7.22
C LYS A 135 -21.84 0.09 6.00
N GLY A 136 -21.00 0.98 5.48
CA GLY A 136 -20.09 0.63 4.39
C GLY A 136 -19.27 -0.62 4.75
N ASN A 137 -18.91 -1.38 3.75
CA ASN A 137 -17.98 -2.50 3.95
C ASN A 137 -16.57 -1.93 4.21
N PRO A 138 -15.97 -2.13 5.39
CA PRO A 138 -14.65 -1.58 5.70
C PRO A 138 -13.53 -2.18 4.83
N LEU A 139 -13.77 -3.34 4.22
CA LEU A 139 -12.82 -3.99 3.30
C LEU A 139 -12.96 -3.51 1.85
N ALA A 140 -14.03 -2.80 1.51
CA ALA A 140 -14.22 -2.20 0.19
C ALA A 140 -13.63 -0.77 0.12
N SER A 141 -12.49 -0.56 0.78
CA SER A 141 -11.75 0.70 0.70
C SER A 141 -11.02 0.80 -0.64
N PRO A 142 -11.18 1.89 -1.42
CA PRO A 142 -10.47 2.08 -2.68
C PRO A 142 -8.96 1.97 -2.51
N GLU A 143 -8.42 2.42 -1.38
CA GLU A 143 -7.00 2.41 -1.06
C GLU A 143 -6.41 0.99 -1.05
N VAL A 144 -7.21 -0.03 -0.76
CA VAL A 144 -6.76 -1.43 -0.78
C VAL A 144 -6.40 -1.84 -2.21
N THR A 145 -7.26 -1.56 -3.18
CA THR A 145 -7.01 -1.90 -4.58
C THR A 145 -5.99 -0.96 -5.22
N GLU A 146 -6.06 0.34 -4.93
CA GLU A 146 -5.15 1.33 -5.52
C GLU A 146 -3.70 1.16 -5.08
N ARG A 147 -3.47 0.67 -3.85
CA ARG A 147 -2.13 0.44 -3.30
C ARG A 147 -1.64 -0.99 -3.43
N ALA A 148 -2.45 -1.88 -3.97
CA ALA A 148 -2.02 -3.22 -4.31
C ALA A 148 -0.90 -3.17 -5.35
N PHE A 149 0.02 -4.13 -5.27
CA PHE A 149 1.09 -4.25 -6.25
C PHE A 149 0.48 -4.53 -7.64
N SER A 150 0.82 -3.67 -8.61
CA SER A 150 0.23 -3.73 -9.97
C SER A 150 1.26 -3.53 -11.09
N ALA A 151 2.53 -3.29 -10.75
CA ALA A 151 3.56 -3.07 -11.75
C ALA A 151 3.83 -4.35 -12.52
N LYS A 152 3.76 -4.29 -13.86
CA LYS A 152 4.08 -5.39 -14.76
C LYS A 152 5.48 -5.32 -15.33
N MET A 153 6.08 -4.14 -15.33
CA MET A 153 7.42 -3.90 -15.84
C MET A 153 8.11 -2.83 -15.01
N LEU A 154 9.40 -2.99 -14.78
CA LEU A 154 10.23 -2.01 -14.07
C LEU A 154 11.41 -1.60 -14.94
N PRO A 155 11.48 -0.34 -15.37
CA PRO A 155 12.58 0.19 -16.17
C PRO A 155 13.95 0.11 -15.48
N PRO A 156 15.05 0.28 -16.23
CA PRO A 156 16.38 0.42 -15.64
C PRO A 156 16.46 1.62 -14.69
N LYS A 157 17.16 1.46 -13.56
CA LYS A 157 17.38 2.53 -12.56
C LYS A 157 16.12 3.13 -11.97
N ASP A 158 15.02 2.41 -12.01
CA ASP A 158 13.72 2.81 -11.49
C ASP A 158 13.30 1.95 -10.30
N SER A 159 12.24 2.35 -9.62
CA SER A 159 11.66 1.64 -8.48
C SER A 159 10.15 1.52 -8.59
N THR A 160 9.61 0.47 -8.00
CA THR A 160 8.18 0.26 -7.85
C THR A 160 7.86 -0.28 -6.48
N ASN A 161 6.62 -0.08 -6.05
CA ASN A 161 6.16 -0.57 -4.77
C ASN A 161 4.67 -0.93 -4.83
N GLY A 162 4.21 -1.67 -3.84
CA GLY A 162 2.82 -2.00 -3.65
C GLY A 162 2.62 -3.00 -2.53
N PHE A 163 1.38 -3.21 -2.16
CA PHE A 163 1.02 -4.14 -1.10
C PHE A 163 0.58 -5.49 -1.67
N PHE A 164 1.06 -6.54 -1.01
CA PHE A 164 0.51 -7.89 -1.10
C PHE A 164 -0.26 -8.18 0.20
N PHE A 165 -1.34 -8.93 0.10
CA PHE A 165 -2.25 -9.18 1.22
C PHE A 165 -2.27 -10.67 1.55
N PHE A 166 -2.19 -11.00 2.85
CA PHE A 166 -2.13 -12.38 3.31
C PHE A 166 -3.20 -12.66 4.36
N GLU A 167 -3.87 -13.80 4.24
CA GLU A 167 -4.76 -14.33 5.30
C GLU A 167 -3.92 -15.09 6.35
N ALA A 168 -2.90 -14.43 6.85
CA ALA A 168 -2.01 -14.95 7.87
C ALA A 168 -1.43 -13.77 8.64
N ARG A 169 -1.21 -13.97 9.94
CA ARG A 169 -0.46 -13.01 10.76
C ARG A 169 0.99 -13.48 10.77
N PRO A 170 1.94 -12.67 10.28
CA PRO A 170 3.35 -13.00 10.35
C PRO A 170 3.78 -13.22 11.80
N GLU A 171 4.51 -14.29 12.04
CA GLU A 171 5.11 -14.60 13.33
C GLU A 171 6.63 -14.37 13.28
N PRO A 172 7.30 -14.20 14.43
CA PRO A 172 8.76 -14.09 14.46
C PRO A 172 9.42 -15.31 13.82
N GLY A 173 10.28 -15.06 12.82
CA GLY A 173 10.95 -16.11 12.05
C GLY A 173 10.27 -16.44 10.72
N ASP A 174 9.09 -15.90 10.44
CA ASP A 174 8.48 -16.00 9.13
C ASP A 174 9.26 -15.20 8.10
N LYS A 175 9.32 -15.73 6.88
CA LYS A 175 10.06 -15.15 5.78
C LYS A 175 9.11 -14.74 4.65
N LEU A 176 9.48 -13.70 3.94
CA LEU A 176 8.87 -13.40 2.65
C LEU A 176 9.65 -14.12 1.56
N TYR A 177 8.94 -14.85 0.73
CA TYR A 177 9.47 -15.47 -0.48
C TYR A 177 8.90 -14.76 -1.70
N VAL A 178 9.80 -14.34 -2.60
CA VAL A 178 9.41 -13.65 -3.85
C VAL A 178 10.14 -14.31 -5.01
N SER A 179 9.39 -14.68 -6.05
CA SER A 179 9.91 -15.28 -7.28
C SER A 179 9.19 -14.72 -8.52
N GLY A 180 9.55 -15.18 -9.71
CA GLY A 180 8.90 -14.77 -10.96
C GLY A 180 9.38 -13.42 -11.50
N ILE A 181 10.41 -12.80 -10.93
CA ILE A 181 11.05 -11.60 -11.49
C ILE A 181 11.97 -12.02 -12.61
N LYS A 182 11.78 -11.49 -13.83
CA LYS A 182 12.51 -11.87 -15.02
C LYS A 182 13.23 -10.68 -15.67
N ASP A 183 14.32 -10.94 -16.34
CA ASP A 183 14.90 -9.98 -17.30
C ASP A 183 13.95 -9.85 -18.50
N ALA A 184 13.43 -8.66 -18.75
CA ALA A 184 12.39 -8.42 -19.76
C ALA A 184 12.82 -8.73 -21.19
N ARG A 185 14.14 -8.76 -21.47
CA ARG A 185 14.67 -9.06 -22.81
C ARG A 185 14.89 -10.54 -23.01
N SER A 186 15.50 -11.22 -22.02
CA SER A 186 15.89 -12.64 -22.16
C SER A 186 14.81 -13.60 -21.64
N GLY A 187 13.87 -13.13 -20.85
CA GLY A 187 12.92 -13.97 -20.11
C GLY A 187 13.57 -14.81 -19.01
N GLN A 188 14.87 -14.61 -18.75
CA GLN A 188 15.57 -15.34 -17.72
C GLN A 188 15.10 -14.87 -16.35
N GLU A 189 14.68 -15.80 -15.50
CA GLU A 189 14.29 -15.52 -14.14
C GLU A 189 15.51 -15.11 -13.31
N ILE A 190 15.34 -14.03 -12.54
CA ILE A 190 16.28 -13.62 -11.51
C ILE A 190 16.03 -14.52 -10.30
N MET A 191 17.08 -14.91 -9.61
CA MET A 191 16.95 -15.76 -8.41
C MET A 191 15.90 -15.22 -7.46
N TYR A 192 15.22 -16.13 -6.77
CA TYR A 192 14.23 -15.80 -5.74
C TYR A 192 14.83 -14.97 -4.61
N PHE A 193 13.99 -14.21 -3.95
CA PHE A 193 14.31 -13.48 -2.73
C PHE A 193 13.65 -14.19 -1.55
N GLU A 194 14.39 -14.38 -0.47
CA GLU A 194 13.89 -14.99 0.76
C GLU A 194 14.56 -14.31 1.95
N PHE A 195 13.79 -13.58 2.75
CA PHE A 195 14.32 -12.86 3.90
C PHE A 195 13.26 -12.70 5.01
N PRO A 196 13.69 -12.58 6.29
CA PRO A 196 12.78 -12.44 7.40
C PRO A 196 12.06 -11.10 7.38
N LEU A 197 10.78 -11.08 7.76
CA LEU A 197 9.95 -9.87 7.85
C LEU A 197 10.14 -9.09 9.16
N ASP A 198 10.80 -9.66 10.16
CA ASP A 198 10.98 -9.09 11.49
C ASP A 198 12.06 -8.00 11.60
N GLY A 199 12.51 -7.46 10.46
CA GLY A 199 13.38 -6.28 10.39
C GLY A 199 14.83 -6.50 10.83
N ARG A 200 15.27 -7.72 11.03
CA ARG A 200 16.68 -8.04 11.23
C ARG A 200 17.34 -8.31 9.87
N SER A 201 17.87 -7.24 9.24
CA SER A 201 18.80 -7.39 8.13
C SER A 201 19.98 -8.26 8.57
N GLN A 202 20.24 -9.32 7.82
CA GLN A 202 21.49 -10.08 7.94
C GLN A 202 22.63 -9.36 7.24
#